data_bcbbc952ec4e592b5946e498a57bba58
#
_entry.id   bcbbc952ec4e592b5946e498a57bba58
#
_cell.length_a   1.000
_cell.length_b   1.000
_cell.length_c   1.000
_cell.angle_alpha   90.00
_cell.angle_beta   90.00
_cell.angle_gamma   90.00
#
_symmetry.space_group_name_H-M   'P 1'
#
loop_
_entity.id
_entity.type
_entity.pdbx_description
1 polymer ?
#
loop_
_entity_poly.entity_id
_entity_poly.type
_entity_poly.pdbx_seq_one_letter_code
_entity_poly.pdbx_strand_id
1 'polypeptide(L)'
;MTTAGSSGSTVLVLAEPLFTVDERAALAGFLAGYSGLTRDAYTLDLRQYTSWCVAHGLHLFTARRAEIECFGHDMEATGRARATIARRLCTVAGFYRYAVEEDMLEHSPAAHVRRPRLDYESHAVGLDRNEVGALLVAAGLGTAAEHALISLLAINGLRISEALGADIDQLGLERGHRTLTVLRKGGKIVTIPLAPRTARAIDLAVGERVDGPIFRRADGLRMDRHAAGRIVRRVAKRAGIEKKISPHTLRHAFITAALDAGVPLRDVQEAASHADPRTTMRYDRARVSLDRHATYIVAAYLAGAAR
;
A
#
# COMPACT_ATOMS: atom_id res chain seq x y z
N MET A 1 39.71 -20.06 -65.65
CA MET A 1 38.78 -20.64 -64.63
C MET A 1 38.41 -19.58 -63.72
N THR A 2 37.23 -19.02 -63.90
CA THR A 2 36.73 -17.84 -63.17
C THR A 2 35.71 -18.31 -62.10
N THR A 3 36.00 -18.13 -60.84
CA THR A 3 35.08 -18.46 -59.76
C THR A 3 34.24 -17.22 -59.47
N ALA A 4 32.96 -17.34 -59.81
CA ALA A 4 31.96 -16.32 -59.45
C ALA A 4 31.63 -16.39 -57.90
N GLY A 5 31.92 -15.32 -57.18
CA GLY A 5 31.51 -15.15 -55.81
C GLY A 5 30.03 -14.77 -55.72
N SER A 6 29.20 -15.63 -55.12
CA SER A 6 27.82 -15.34 -54.79
C SER A 6 27.76 -14.39 -53.60
N SER A 7 27.38 -13.13 -53.81
CA SER A 7 27.06 -12.18 -52.77
C SER A 7 25.64 -12.47 -52.24
N GLY A 8 25.57 -13.18 -51.11
CA GLY A 8 24.31 -13.35 -50.37
C GLY A 8 23.87 -12.02 -49.78
N SER A 9 22.83 -11.43 -50.34
CA SER A 9 22.16 -10.24 -49.78
C SER A 9 21.41 -10.67 -48.51
N THR A 10 21.95 -10.29 -47.35
CA THR A 10 21.24 -10.46 -46.06
C THR A 10 20.15 -9.42 -46.00
N VAL A 11 18.94 -9.80 -46.35
CA VAL A 11 17.76 -8.97 -46.13
C VAL A 11 17.51 -8.93 -44.62
N LEU A 12 17.79 -7.80 -43.98
CA LEU A 12 17.36 -7.51 -42.65
C LEU A 12 15.82 -7.40 -42.64
N VAL A 13 15.16 -8.50 -42.33
CA VAL A 13 13.71 -8.48 -42.03
C VAL A 13 13.57 -7.74 -40.71
N LEU A 14 13.17 -6.48 -40.77
CA LEU A 14 12.69 -5.75 -39.62
C LEU A 14 11.46 -6.51 -39.10
N ALA A 15 11.59 -7.14 -37.94
CA ALA A 15 10.46 -7.79 -37.30
C ALA A 15 9.40 -6.70 -37.03
N GLU A 16 8.25 -6.82 -37.71
CA GLU A 16 7.14 -5.93 -37.45
C GLU A 16 6.75 -5.98 -35.98
N PRO A 17 6.46 -4.85 -35.34
CA PRO A 17 6.01 -4.85 -33.94
C PRO A 17 4.71 -5.65 -33.87
N LEU A 18 4.65 -6.66 -32.99
CA LEU A 18 3.48 -7.52 -32.84
C LEU A 18 2.19 -6.71 -32.60
N PHE A 19 2.27 -5.59 -31.89
CA PHE A 19 1.10 -4.77 -31.57
C PHE A 19 0.87 -3.69 -32.63
N THR A 20 -0.40 -3.54 -33.02
CA THR A 20 -0.87 -2.52 -33.94
C THR A 20 -0.66 -1.10 -33.41
N VAL A 21 -0.83 -0.10 -34.28
CA VAL A 21 -0.79 1.32 -33.88
C VAL A 21 -1.88 1.60 -32.84
N ASP A 22 -3.10 1.09 -33.07
CA ASP A 22 -4.25 1.29 -32.19
C ASP A 22 -4.06 0.62 -30.81
N GLU A 23 -3.52 -0.59 -30.77
CA GLU A 23 -3.19 -1.28 -29.51
C GLU A 23 -2.16 -0.50 -28.68
N ARG A 24 -1.13 0.07 -29.35
CA ARG A 24 -0.14 0.92 -28.68
C ARG A 24 -0.74 2.26 -28.22
N ALA A 25 -1.60 2.86 -29.02
CA ALA A 25 -2.31 4.07 -28.66
C ALA A 25 -3.24 3.85 -27.47
N ALA A 26 -3.95 2.73 -27.43
CA ALA A 26 -4.78 2.33 -26.28
C ALA A 26 -3.99 2.15 -24.99
N LEU A 27 -2.83 1.51 -25.04
CA LEU A 27 -1.94 1.36 -23.87
C LEU A 27 -1.47 2.72 -23.34
N ALA A 28 -1.08 3.62 -24.26
CA ALA A 28 -0.60 4.95 -23.90
C ALA A 28 -1.76 5.80 -23.32
N GLY A 29 -2.93 5.78 -23.94
CA GLY A 29 -4.11 6.50 -23.50
C GLY A 29 -4.61 6.04 -22.14
N PHE A 30 -4.71 4.72 -21.92
CA PHE A 30 -5.05 4.18 -20.61
C PHE A 30 -4.08 4.65 -19.52
N LEU A 31 -2.79 4.63 -19.77
CA LEU A 31 -1.78 5.05 -18.79
C LEU A 31 -1.75 6.58 -18.59
N ALA A 32 -2.18 7.37 -19.57
CA ALA A 32 -2.26 8.82 -19.44
C ALA A 32 -3.30 9.27 -18.41
N GLY A 33 -4.35 8.49 -18.19
CA GLY A 33 -5.37 8.73 -17.17
C GLY A 33 -4.88 8.58 -15.72
N TYR A 34 -3.63 8.14 -15.51
CA TYR A 34 -3.07 7.89 -14.18
C TYR A 34 -1.76 8.65 -13.96
N SER A 35 -1.42 8.90 -12.67
CA SER A 35 -0.19 9.59 -12.29
C SER A 35 0.52 8.88 -11.13
N GLY A 36 1.79 9.22 -10.89
CA GLY A 36 2.60 8.76 -9.76
C GLY A 36 2.65 7.24 -9.65
N LEU A 37 2.65 6.73 -8.42
CA LEU A 37 2.80 5.29 -8.14
C LEU A 37 1.71 4.40 -8.74
N THR A 38 0.51 4.94 -9.01
CA THR A 38 -0.54 4.18 -9.68
C THR A 38 -0.19 3.93 -11.13
N ARG A 39 0.28 4.97 -11.84
CA ARG A 39 0.76 4.85 -13.21
C ARG A 39 1.93 3.87 -13.30
N ASP A 40 2.91 3.96 -12.38
CA ASP A 40 4.06 3.05 -12.35
C ASP A 40 3.63 1.59 -12.16
N ALA A 41 2.70 1.34 -11.24
CA ALA A 41 2.17 0.00 -11.00
C ALA A 41 1.43 -0.56 -12.21
N TYR A 42 0.58 0.25 -12.85
CA TYR A 42 -0.17 -0.16 -14.05
C TYR A 42 0.76 -0.36 -15.25
N THR A 43 1.76 0.49 -15.42
CA THR A 43 2.81 0.32 -16.43
C THR A 43 3.53 -1.02 -16.25
N LEU A 44 3.90 -1.36 -15.02
CA LEU A 44 4.54 -2.65 -14.75
C LEU A 44 3.61 -3.84 -15.05
N ASP A 45 2.33 -3.73 -14.66
CA ASP A 45 1.36 -4.80 -14.89
C ASP A 45 1.08 -5.02 -16.36
N LEU A 46 0.86 -3.95 -17.12
CA LEU A 46 0.64 -4.02 -18.57
C LEU A 46 1.89 -4.50 -19.30
N ARG A 47 3.09 -4.05 -18.91
CA ARG A 47 4.34 -4.57 -19.47
C ARG A 47 4.44 -6.09 -19.32
N GLN A 48 4.07 -6.62 -18.15
CA GLN A 48 4.10 -8.07 -17.94
C GLN A 48 3.05 -8.79 -18.79
N TYR A 49 1.86 -8.22 -18.94
CA TYR A 49 0.83 -8.79 -19.80
C TYR A 49 1.20 -8.72 -21.28
N THR A 50 1.67 -7.58 -21.77
CA THR A 50 2.11 -7.42 -23.17
C THR A 50 3.29 -8.31 -23.51
N SER A 51 4.28 -8.45 -22.58
CA SER A 51 5.39 -9.39 -22.78
C SER A 51 4.90 -10.84 -22.86
N TRP A 52 3.90 -11.21 -22.08
CA TRP A 52 3.28 -12.53 -22.15
C TRP A 52 2.53 -12.72 -23.48
N CYS A 53 1.76 -11.73 -23.94
CA CYS A 53 1.09 -11.76 -25.24
C CYS A 53 2.10 -11.94 -26.38
N VAL A 54 3.22 -11.18 -26.37
CA VAL A 54 4.29 -11.31 -27.36
C VAL A 54 4.84 -12.74 -27.39
N ALA A 55 5.12 -13.32 -26.23
CA ALA A 55 5.66 -14.67 -26.11
C ALA A 55 4.70 -15.76 -26.66
N HIS A 56 3.39 -15.46 -26.72
CA HIS A 56 2.36 -16.38 -27.23
C HIS A 56 1.81 -15.98 -28.61
N GLY A 57 2.40 -14.98 -29.28
CA GLY A 57 1.97 -14.51 -30.60
C GLY A 57 0.54 -13.91 -30.60
N LEU A 58 0.12 -13.31 -29.49
CA LEU A 58 -1.23 -12.80 -29.30
C LEU A 58 -1.28 -11.28 -29.44
N HIS A 59 -2.23 -10.78 -30.23
CA HIS A 59 -2.60 -9.37 -30.28
C HIS A 59 -3.52 -9.02 -29.13
N LEU A 60 -3.44 -7.78 -28.61
CA LEU A 60 -4.23 -7.35 -27.46
C LEU A 60 -5.73 -7.35 -27.78
N PHE A 61 -6.11 -6.86 -28.98
CA PHE A 61 -7.53 -6.70 -29.36
C PHE A 61 -8.17 -8.00 -29.87
N THR A 62 -7.39 -9.03 -30.16
CA THR A 62 -7.91 -10.35 -30.52
C THR A 62 -7.86 -11.35 -29.36
N ALA A 63 -7.27 -10.95 -28.23
CA ALA A 63 -7.21 -11.80 -27.06
C ALA A 63 -8.62 -12.09 -26.51
N ARG A 64 -8.86 -13.36 -26.20
CA ARG A 64 -10.12 -13.85 -25.63
C ARG A 64 -9.96 -14.07 -24.14
N ARG A 65 -11.09 -14.23 -23.45
CA ARG A 65 -11.12 -14.52 -22.02
C ARG A 65 -10.19 -15.66 -21.61
N ALA A 66 -10.17 -16.75 -22.38
CA ALA A 66 -9.36 -17.92 -22.08
C ALA A 66 -7.87 -17.58 -22.00
N GLU A 67 -7.34 -16.76 -22.95
CA GLU A 67 -5.95 -16.36 -22.94
C GLU A 67 -5.60 -15.47 -21.73
N ILE A 68 -6.51 -14.59 -21.31
CA ILE A 68 -6.30 -13.78 -20.11
C ILE A 68 -6.33 -14.66 -18.84
N GLU A 69 -7.17 -15.68 -18.79
CA GLU A 69 -7.18 -16.68 -17.71
C GLU A 69 -5.88 -17.52 -17.72
N CYS A 70 -5.35 -17.91 -18.89
CA CYS A 70 -4.04 -18.56 -19.02
C CYS A 70 -2.91 -17.68 -18.47
N PHE A 71 -2.88 -16.38 -18.78
CA PHE A 71 -1.93 -15.46 -18.18
C PHE A 71 -2.00 -15.48 -16.64
N GLY A 72 -3.20 -15.57 -16.08
CA GLY A 72 -3.40 -15.74 -14.64
C GLY A 72 -2.81 -17.04 -14.09
N HIS A 73 -3.02 -18.16 -14.80
CA HIS A 73 -2.49 -19.47 -14.43
C HIS A 73 -0.96 -19.53 -14.54
N ASP A 74 -0.36 -18.95 -15.56
CA ASP A 74 1.09 -18.90 -15.72
C ASP A 74 1.75 -18.10 -14.59
N MET A 75 1.10 -17.01 -14.14
CA MET A 75 1.57 -16.30 -12.96
C MET A 75 1.49 -17.16 -11.69
N GLU A 76 0.46 -17.99 -11.55
CA GLU A 76 0.32 -18.92 -10.42
C GLU A 76 1.39 -20.02 -10.48
N ALA A 77 1.60 -20.61 -11.65
CA ALA A 77 2.64 -21.62 -11.89
C ALA A 77 4.06 -21.10 -11.60
N THR A 78 4.30 -19.79 -11.84
CA THR A 78 5.58 -19.13 -11.50
C THR A 78 5.64 -18.68 -10.04
N GLY A 79 4.71 -19.09 -9.18
CA GLY A 79 4.72 -18.84 -7.73
C GLY A 79 4.37 -17.40 -7.34
N ARG A 80 3.65 -16.64 -8.19
CA ARG A 80 3.20 -15.29 -7.81
C ARG A 80 2.11 -15.35 -6.77
N ALA A 81 2.18 -14.45 -5.79
CA ALA A 81 1.16 -14.36 -4.75
C ALA A 81 -0.23 -14.04 -5.34
N ARG A 82 -1.29 -14.70 -4.84
CA ARG A 82 -2.69 -14.50 -5.28
C ARG A 82 -3.10 -13.03 -5.34
N ALA A 83 -2.69 -12.22 -4.36
CA ALA A 83 -2.95 -10.77 -4.35
C ALA A 83 -2.30 -10.04 -5.54
N THR A 84 -1.11 -10.45 -5.95
CA THR A 84 -0.41 -9.89 -7.12
C THR A 84 -1.13 -10.27 -8.41
N ILE A 85 -1.56 -11.52 -8.53
CA ILE A 85 -2.32 -12.02 -9.69
C ILE A 85 -3.65 -11.28 -9.80
N ALA A 86 -4.43 -11.21 -8.73
CA ALA A 86 -5.70 -10.51 -8.69
C ALA A 86 -5.54 -9.02 -9.07
N ARG A 87 -4.52 -8.33 -8.57
CA ARG A 87 -4.24 -6.93 -8.88
C ARG A 87 -3.90 -6.75 -10.38
N ARG A 88 -3.04 -7.58 -10.94
CA ARG A 88 -2.67 -7.51 -12.37
C ARG A 88 -3.86 -7.76 -13.28
N LEU A 89 -4.65 -8.79 -12.98
CA LEU A 89 -5.88 -9.04 -13.73
C LEU A 89 -6.89 -7.89 -13.60
N CYS A 90 -6.90 -7.15 -12.48
CA CYS A 90 -7.67 -5.91 -12.37
C CYS A 90 -7.15 -4.82 -13.30
N THR A 91 -5.84 -4.65 -13.43
CA THR A 91 -5.22 -3.68 -14.36
C THR A 91 -5.54 -4.04 -15.80
N VAL A 92 -5.40 -5.31 -16.19
CA VAL A 92 -5.76 -5.82 -17.52
C VAL A 92 -7.24 -5.57 -17.83
N ALA A 93 -8.14 -5.89 -16.87
CA ALA A 93 -9.57 -5.63 -17.04
C ALA A 93 -9.89 -4.13 -17.14
N GLY A 94 -9.14 -3.28 -16.42
CA GLY A 94 -9.24 -1.82 -16.56
C GLY A 94 -8.84 -1.33 -17.94
N PHE A 95 -7.75 -1.87 -18.49
CA PHE A 95 -7.27 -1.57 -19.84
C PHE A 95 -8.32 -1.94 -20.91
N TYR A 96 -8.86 -3.15 -20.87
CA TYR A 96 -9.88 -3.56 -21.83
C TYR A 96 -11.21 -2.80 -21.70
N ARG A 97 -11.57 -2.40 -20.48
CA ARG A 97 -12.72 -1.52 -20.28
C ARG A 97 -12.48 -0.15 -20.92
N TYR A 98 -11.31 0.44 -20.74
CA TYR A 98 -10.91 1.67 -21.41
C TYR A 98 -10.97 1.53 -22.94
N ALA A 99 -10.48 0.43 -23.51
CA ALA A 99 -10.54 0.19 -24.93
C ALA A 99 -11.98 0.10 -25.48
N VAL A 100 -12.94 -0.37 -24.66
CA VAL A 100 -14.37 -0.38 -24.99
C VAL A 100 -14.95 1.04 -24.86
N GLU A 101 -14.60 1.80 -23.81
CA GLU A 101 -15.04 3.18 -23.59
C GLU A 101 -14.56 4.14 -24.70
N GLU A 102 -13.43 3.83 -25.36
CA GLU A 102 -12.87 4.57 -26.50
C GLU A 102 -13.27 3.97 -27.86
N ASP A 103 -14.30 3.12 -27.92
CA ASP A 103 -14.81 2.48 -29.13
C ASP A 103 -13.75 1.67 -29.94
N MET A 104 -12.64 1.27 -29.30
CA MET A 104 -11.60 0.44 -29.92
C MET A 104 -11.96 -1.06 -29.91
N LEU A 105 -12.86 -1.47 -29.03
CA LEU A 105 -13.42 -2.80 -28.90
C LEU A 105 -14.90 -2.75 -28.61
N GLU A 106 -15.67 -3.63 -29.23
CA GLU A 106 -17.09 -3.78 -28.97
C GLU A 106 -17.37 -4.33 -27.57
N HIS A 107 -16.56 -5.31 -27.14
CA HIS A 107 -16.72 -5.98 -25.85
C HIS A 107 -15.38 -6.22 -25.17
N SER A 108 -15.37 -6.13 -23.83
CA SER A 108 -14.17 -6.43 -23.04
C SER A 108 -13.98 -7.94 -22.87
N PRO A 109 -12.89 -8.53 -23.38
CA PRO A 109 -12.59 -9.95 -23.16
C PRO A 109 -12.28 -10.26 -21.68
N ALA A 110 -11.98 -9.22 -20.89
CA ALA A 110 -11.67 -9.36 -19.45
C ALA A 110 -12.88 -9.17 -18.53
N ALA A 111 -14.09 -8.91 -19.07
CA ALA A 111 -15.28 -8.62 -18.25
C ALA A 111 -15.61 -9.73 -17.24
N HIS A 112 -15.46 -10.99 -17.65
CA HIS A 112 -15.80 -12.17 -16.85
C HIS A 112 -14.57 -13.03 -16.47
N VAL A 113 -13.37 -12.46 -16.53
CA VAL A 113 -12.14 -13.15 -16.12
C VAL A 113 -12.19 -13.45 -14.61
N ARG A 114 -11.97 -14.72 -14.27
CA ARG A 114 -11.94 -15.17 -12.88
C ARG A 114 -10.67 -14.69 -12.22
N ARG A 115 -10.82 -14.11 -11.04
CA ARG A 115 -9.70 -13.66 -10.21
C ARG A 115 -9.55 -14.57 -9.00
N PRO A 116 -8.32 -14.84 -8.55
CA PRO A 116 -8.10 -15.58 -7.32
C PRO A 116 -8.88 -14.94 -6.16
N ARG A 117 -9.60 -15.75 -5.40
CA ARG A 117 -10.20 -15.27 -4.16
C ARG A 117 -9.08 -14.94 -3.19
N LEU A 118 -9.14 -13.74 -2.64
CA LEU A 118 -8.22 -13.32 -1.60
C LEU A 118 -8.85 -13.66 -0.25
N ASP A 119 -8.12 -14.40 0.57
CA ASP A 119 -8.52 -14.57 1.95
C ASP A 119 -8.49 -13.20 2.62
N TYR A 120 -9.64 -12.82 3.15
CA TYR A 120 -9.80 -11.54 3.82
C TYR A 120 -9.23 -11.55 5.24
N GLU A 121 -8.84 -12.71 5.74
CA GLU A 121 -8.13 -12.81 7.00
C GLU A 121 -6.69 -12.29 6.84
N SER A 122 -6.34 -11.34 7.67
CA SER A 122 -4.97 -10.83 7.70
C SER A 122 -4.10 -11.88 8.40
N HIS A 123 -3.45 -12.76 7.64
CA HIS A 123 -2.37 -13.62 8.15
C HIS A 123 -1.07 -12.83 8.42
N ALA A 124 -1.10 -11.50 8.31
CA ALA A 124 0.02 -10.68 8.75
C ALA A 124 0.16 -10.87 10.25
N VAL A 125 1.25 -11.50 10.66
CA VAL A 125 1.64 -11.65 12.07
C VAL A 125 1.77 -10.24 12.64
N GLY A 126 0.70 -9.77 13.29
CA GLY A 126 0.67 -8.46 13.96
C GLY A 126 1.68 -8.42 15.12
N LEU A 127 2.09 -7.23 15.49
CA LEU A 127 2.77 -7.01 16.76
C LEU A 127 1.73 -7.02 17.88
N ASP A 128 1.99 -7.77 18.93
CA ASP A 128 1.19 -7.68 20.14
C ASP A 128 1.52 -6.42 20.96
N ARG A 129 0.78 -6.21 22.04
CA ARG A 129 0.94 -5.04 22.92
C ARG A 129 2.35 -4.92 23.49
N ASN A 130 2.96 -6.05 23.88
CA ASN A 130 4.28 -6.06 24.51
C ASN A 130 5.37 -5.78 23.47
N GLU A 131 5.24 -6.37 22.28
CA GLU A 131 6.16 -6.11 21.14
C GLU A 131 6.10 -4.63 20.69
N VAL A 132 4.90 -4.02 20.65
CA VAL A 132 4.77 -2.57 20.36
C VAL A 132 5.41 -1.75 21.46
N GLY A 133 5.24 -2.14 22.73
CA GLY A 133 5.88 -1.49 23.87
C GLY A 133 7.41 -1.57 23.78
N ALA A 134 7.95 -2.76 23.53
CA ALA A 134 9.39 -2.99 23.36
C ALA A 134 9.95 -2.16 22.17
N LEU A 135 9.21 -2.11 21.06
CA LEU A 135 9.58 -1.31 19.88
C LEU A 135 9.68 0.18 20.21
N LEU A 136 8.71 0.73 20.95
CA LEU A 136 8.69 2.13 21.37
C LEU A 136 9.83 2.47 22.36
N VAL A 137 10.17 1.56 23.26
CA VAL A 137 11.32 1.70 24.16
C VAL A 137 12.62 1.68 23.35
N ALA A 138 12.78 0.68 22.48
CA ALA A 138 13.96 0.58 21.61
C ALA A 138 14.13 1.78 20.70
N ALA A 139 13.03 2.35 20.19
CA ALA A 139 13.06 3.58 19.40
C ALA A 139 13.56 4.77 20.22
N GLY A 140 13.12 4.90 21.47
CA GLY A 140 13.56 5.96 22.39
C GLY A 140 15.03 5.90 22.79
N LEU A 141 15.65 4.73 22.69
CA LEU A 141 17.09 4.52 22.90
C LEU A 141 17.93 4.82 21.63
N GLY A 142 17.28 5.12 20.52
CA GLY A 142 17.91 5.47 19.27
C GLY A 142 17.99 6.98 19.02
N THR A 143 18.01 7.36 17.74
CA THR A 143 17.96 8.77 17.37
C THR A 143 16.57 9.37 17.59
N ALA A 144 16.48 10.68 17.78
CA ALA A 144 15.21 11.39 17.90
C ALA A 144 14.30 11.13 16.68
N ALA A 145 14.88 11.07 15.46
CA ALA A 145 14.14 10.75 14.25
C ALA A 145 13.58 9.30 14.25
N GLU A 146 14.32 8.32 14.77
CA GLU A 146 13.81 6.95 14.95
C GLU A 146 12.60 6.94 15.91
N HIS A 147 12.75 7.62 17.06
CA HIS A 147 11.69 7.68 18.07
C HIS A 147 10.42 8.36 17.51
N ALA A 148 10.57 9.51 16.86
CA ALA A 148 9.45 10.24 16.25
C ALA A 148 8.75 9.41 15.17
N LEU A 149 9.50 8.78 14.27
CA LEU A 149 8.95 7.97 13.18
C LEU A 149 8.17 6.77 13.71
N ILE A 150 8.77 6.00 14.62
CA ILE A 150 8.11 4.82 15.22
C ILE A 150 6.86 5.25 15.99
N SER A 151 6.91 6.35 16.76
CA SER A 151 5.76 6.86 17.50
C SER A 151 4.61 7.27 16.59
N LEU A 152 4.87 8.01 15.49
CA LEU A 152 3.83 8.37 14.51
C LEU A 152 3.19 7.16 13.85
N LEU A 153 3.98 6.12 13.55
CA LEU A 153 3.46 4.92 12.91
C LEU A 153 2.69 4.01 13.89
N ALA A 154 3.18 3.85 15.13
CA ALA A 154 2.64 2.91 16.10
C ALA A 154 1.58 3.51 17.04
N ILE A 155 1.62 4.81 17.33
CA ILE A 155 0.68 5.48 18.24
C ILE A 155 -0.38 6.28 17.47
N ASN A 156 -0.01 6.93 16.36
CA ASN A 156 -0.96 7.69 15.53
C ASN A 156 -1.44 6.92 14.31
N GLY A 157 -0.86 5.75 14.02
CA GLY A 157 -1.29 4.87 12.94
C GLY A 157 -1.16 5.47 11.53
N LEU A 158 -0.27 6.46 11.33
CA LEU A 158 -0.10 7.11 10.03
C LEU A 158 0.41 6.13 8.97
N ARG A 159 0.00 6.36 7.72
CA ARG A 159 0.69 5.72 6.60
C ARG A 159 2.10 6.30 6.47
N ILE A 160 3.04 5.48 6.02
CA ILE A 160 4.42 5.94 5.84
C ILE A 160 4.53 7.19 4.98
N SER A 161 3.72 7.30 3.91
CA SER A 161 3.69 8.48 3.06
C SER A 161 3.15 9.73 3.76
N GLU A 162 2.19 9.58 4.67
CA GLU A 162 1.63 10.65 5.49
C GLU A 162 2.70 11.15 6.48
N ALA A 163 3.38 10.25 7.18
CA ALA A 163 4.45 10.60 8.12
C ALA A 163 5.64 11.27 7.43
N LEU A 164 6.11 10.71 6.29
CA LEU A 164 7.25 11.26 5.57
C LEU A 164 6.92 12.52 4.76
N GLY A 165 5.64 12.70 4.39
CA GLY A 165 5.16 13.90 3.70
C GLY A 165 5.01 15.11 4.61
N ALA A 166 5.03 14.93 5.93
CA ALA A 166 4.77 15.99 6.89
C ALA A 166 5.96 16.96 7.01
N ASP A 167 5.63 18.24 7.07
CA ASP A 167 6.55 19.36 7.25
C ASP A 167 6.38 20.02 8.64
N ILE A 168 7.36 20.79 9.05
CA ILE A 168 7.42 21.42 10.37
C ILE A 168 6.30 22.47 10.54
N ASP A 169 5.98 23.21 9.48
CA ASP A 169 4.90 24.22 9.44
C ASP A 169 3.50 23.61 9.61
N GLN A 170 3.37 22.29 9.45
CA GLN A 170 2.13 21.55 9.69
C GLN A 170 1.93 21.12 11.15
N LEU A 171 2.93 21.37 12.00
CA LEU A 171 2.80 21.20 13.44
C LEU A 171 2.05 22.40 14.04
N GLY A 172 1.08 22.12 14.88
CA GLY A 172 0.25 23.16 15.48
C GLY A 172 -0.14 22.89 16.93
N LEU A 173 -0.94 23.79 17.46
CA LEU A 173 -1.61 23.68 18.76
C LEU A 173 -3.08 24.02 18.55
N GLU A 174 -3.99 23.09 18.85
CA GLU A 174 -5.41 23.30 18.73
C GLU A 174 -6.11 22.84 20.02
N ARG A 175 -6.88 23.73 20.66
CA ARG A 175 -7.61 23.44 21.90
C ARG A 175 -6.74 22.82 23.02
N GLY A 176 -5.48 23.23 23.11
CA GLY A 176 -4.51 22.70 24.07
C GLY A 176 -3.84 21.38 23.66
N HIS A 177 -4.17 20.82 22.51
CA HIS A 177 -3.54 19.63 21.98
C HIS A 177 -2.47 19.98 20.94
N ARG A 178 -1.29 19.37 21.05
CA ARG A 178 -0.32 19.38 19.93
C ARG A 178 -0.92 18.60 18.78
N THR A 179 -0.83 19.15 17.60
CA THR A 179 -1.44 18.60 16.39
C THR A 179 -0.45 18.50 15.24
N LEU A 180 -0.78 17.65 14.29
CA LEU A 180 -0.09 17.54 13.00
C LEU A 180 -1.14 17.50 11.90
N THR A 181 -1.04 18.41 10.94
CA THR A 181 -1.86 18.41 9.74
C THR A 181 -1.20 17.54 8.69
N VAL A 182 -1.93 16.56 8.15
CA VAL A 182 -1.41 15.59 7.17
C VAL A 182 -2.24 15.55 5.91
N LEU A 183 -1.57 15.43 4.78
CA LEU A 183 -2.22 15.18 3.48
C LEU A 183 -2.45 13.68 3.32
N ARG A 184 -3.70 13.25 3.27
CA ARG A 184 -4.11 11.85 3.10
C ARG A 184 -4.38 11.50 1.64
N LYS A 185 -4.53 10.20 1.36
CA LYS A 185 -4.88 9.69 0.02
C LYS A 185 -6.14 10.41 -0.50
N GLY A 186 -6.10 10.84 -1.76
CA GLY A 186 -7.20 11.58 -2.40
C GLY A 186 -7.18 13.09 -2.13
N GLY A 187 -6.08 13.64 -1.62
CA GLY A 187 -5.94 15.09 -1.39
C GLY A 187 -6.63 15.59 -0.10
N LYS A 188 -7.16 14.70 0.74
CA LYS A 188 -7.84 15.11 1.98
C LYS A 188 -6.83 15.61 3.02
N ILE A 189 -6.98 16.84 3.47
CA ILE A 189 -6.21 17.42 4.57
C ILE A 189 -6.91 17.10 5.90
N VAL A 190 -6.17 16.57 6.87
CA VAL A 190 -6.70 16.19 8.19
C VAL A 190 -5.72 16.58 9.27
N THR A 191 -6.21 17.25 10.30
CA THR A 191 -5.46 17.55 11.53
C THR A 191 -5.67 16.41 12.52
N ILE A 192 -4.59 15.86 13.05
CA ILE A 192 -4.60 14.79 14.06
C ILE A 192 -3.94 15.25 15.34
N PRO A 193 -4.46 14.84 16.51
CA PRO A 193 -3.82 15.11 17.79
C PRO A 193 -2.57 14.23 17.94
N LEU A 194 -1.53 14.78 18.54
CA LEU A 194 -0.31 14.08 18.91
C LEU A 194 -0.33 13.77 20.41
N ALA A 195 -0.14 12.51 20.76
CA ALA A 195 0.11 12.15 22.15
C ALA A 195 1.36 12.88 22.70
N PRO A 196 1.42 13.28 23.96
CA PRO A 196 2.54 14.06 24.51
C PRO A 196 3.91 13.43 24.25
N ARG A 197 4.02 12.10 24.32
CA ARG A 197 5.24 11.36 24.00
C ARG A 197 5.63 11.51 22.53
N THR A 198 4.66 11.44 21.61
CA THR A 198 4.90 11.61 20.18
C THR A 198 5.30 13.03 19.84
N ALA A 199 4.61 14.02 20.41
CA ALA A 199 4.91 15.44 20.22
C ALA A 199 6.36 15.74 20.65
N ARG A 200 6.75 15.31 21.86
CA ARG A 200 8.13 15.47 22.34
C ARG A 200 9.17 14.79 21.44
N ALA A 201 8.88 13.60 20.95
CA ALA A 201 9.80 12.89 20.04
C ALA A 201 9.99 13.66 18.72
N ILE A 202 8.91 14.26 18.20
CA ILE A 202 8.95 15.10 17.00
C ILE A 202 9.74 16.38 17.30
N ASP A 203 9.48 17.07 18.40
CA ASP A 203 10.18 18.30 18.76
C ASP A 203 11.70 18.06 18.87
N LEU A 204 12.11 16.93 19.46
CA LEU A 204 13.52 16.51 19.51
C LEU A 204 14.10 16.17 18.13
N ALA A 205 13.30 15.58 17.23
CA ALA A 205 13.75 15.25 15.86
C ALA A 205 13.85 16.49 14.97
N VAL A 206 12.99 17.46 15.20
CA VAL A 206 13.02 18.77 14.50
C VAL A 206 14.19 19.62 15.01
N GLY A 207 14.43 19.62 16.32
CA GLY A 207 15.45 20.48 16.96
C GLY A 207 15.12 21.95 16.74
N GLU A 208 16.12 22.74 16.37
CA GLU A 208 16.00 24.18 16.15
C GLU A 208 15.48 24.59 14.77
N ARG A 209 15.13 23.61 13.93
CA ARG A 209 14.61 23.88 12.59
C ARG A 209 13.22 24.48 12.65
N VAL A 210 12.97 25.48 11.82
CA VAL A 210 11.69 26.21 11.75
C VAL A 210 10.85 25.81 10.52
N ASP A 211 11.45 25.16 9.53
CA ASP A 211 10.81 24.78 8.28
C ASP A 211 11.33 23.45 7.72
N GLY A 212 10.70 23.02 6.62
CA GLY A 212 11.08 21.84 5.86
C GLY A 212 10.56 20.53 6.45
N PRO A 213 11.01 19.37 5.92
CA PRO A 213 10.48 18.08 6.28
C PRO A 213 10.83 17.71 7.72
N ILE A 214 9.84 17.17 8.48
CA ILE A 214 10.08 16.62 9.83
C ILE A 214 11.17 15.54 9.76
N PHE A 215 11.07 14.64 8.79
CA PHE A 215 12.05 13.56 8.57
C PHE A 215 12.93 13.85 7.37
N ARG A 216 14.22 14.04 7.63
CA ARG A 216 15.25 14.27 6.59
C ARG A 216 16.40 13.27 6.69
N ARG A 217 17.07 13.07 5.60
CA ARG A 217 18.32 12.31 5.51
C ARG A 217 19.50 13.21 5.92
N ALA A 218 20.70 12.60 5.99
CA ALA A 218 21.94 13.34 6.31
C ALA A 218 22.27 14.44 5.30
N ASP A 219 21.83 14.29 4.04
CA ASP A 219 21.99 15.30 2.98
C ASP A 219 20.95 16.46 3.07
N GLY A 220 20.11 16.47 4.10
CA GLY A 220 19.07 17.49 4.31
C GLY A 220 17.78 17.25 3.52
N LEU A 221 17.76 16.33 2.56
CA LEU A 221 16.57 16.02 1.78
C LEU A 221 15.55 15.21 2.56
N ARG A 222 14.29 15.27 2.14
CA ARG A 222 13.19 14.48 2.72
C ARG A 222 13.53 12.99 2.72
N MET A 223 13.26 12.32 3.83
CA MET A 223 13.47 10.89 3.96
C MET A 223 12.53 10.12 3.02
N ASP A 224 13.07 9.14 2.29
CA ASP A 224 12.30 8.26 1.44
C ASP A 224 11.75 7.04 2.19
N ARG A 225 10.76 6.36 1.59
CA ARG A 225 10.10 5.18 2.18
C ARG A 225 11.05 4.00 2.44
N HIS A 226 12.13 3.88 1.67
CA HIS A 226 13.08 2.79 1.82
C HIS A 226 13.99 3.04 3.03
N ALA A 227 14.42 4.28 3.23
CA ALA A 227 15.15 4.70 4.42
C ALA A 227 14.31 4.49 5.68
N ALA A 228 13.04 4.93 5.68
CA ALA A 228 12.10 4.69 6.77
C ALA A 228 11.88 3.19 7.04
N GLY A 229 11.76 2.38 5.99
CA GLY A 229 11.64 0.92 6.13
C GLY A 229 12.91 0.28 6.74
N ARG A 230 14.11 0.82 6.43
CA ARG A 230 15.35 0.37 7.10
C ARG A 230 15.37 0.74 8.59
N ILE A 231 14.90 1.94 8.94
CA ILE A 231 14.76 2.37 10.34
C ILE A 231 13.84 1.42 11.09
N VAL A 232 12.63 1.16 10.59
CA VAL A 232 11.66 0.25 11.23
C VAL A 232 12.29 -1.12 11.50
N ARG A 233 12.98 -1.71 10.52
CA ARG A 233 13.64 -3.02 10.70
C ARG A 233 14.80 -2.98 11.70
N ARG A 234 15.59 -1.90 11.70
CA ARG A 234 16.70 -1.71 12.64
C ARG A 234 16.21 -1.60 14.08
N VAL A 235 15.16 -0.79 14.31
CA VAL A 235 14.55 -0.63 15.62
C VAL A 235 13.90 -1.93 16.10
N ALA A 236 13.24 -2.66 15.21
CA ALA A 236 12.67 -3.97 15.54
C ALA A 236 13.72 -4.98 15.97
N LYS A 237 14.85 -5.06 15.26
CA LYS A 237 15.98 -5.90 15.65
C LYS A 237 16.52 -5.51 17.03
N ARG A 238 16.64 -4.19 17.31
CA ARG A 238 17.04 -3.68 18.63
C ARG A 238 16.06 -4.06 19.73
N ALA A 239 14.77 -4.13 19.40
CA ALA A 239 13.71 -4.54 20.33
C ALA A 239 13.61 -6.07 20.52
N GLY A 240 14.45 -6.87 19.87
CA GLY A 240 14.40 -8.33 19.92
C GLY A 240 13.23 -8.94 19.14
N ILE A 241 12.62 -8.20 18.21
CA ILE A 241 11.49 -8.67 17.40
C ILE A 241 12.03 -9.41 16.18
N GLU A 242 11.83 -10.72 16.13
CA GLU A 242 12.28 -11.57 15.03
C GLU A 242 11.31 -11.57 13.83
N LYS A 243 10.06 -11.16 14.07
CA LYS A 243 9.04 -11.07 13.03
C LYS A 243 9.46 -10.10 11.93
N LYS A 244 9.14 -10.44 10.69
CA LYS A 244 9.35 -9.53 9.55
C LYS A 244 8.35 -8.38 9.62
N ILE A 245 8.79 -7.20 10.03
CA ILE A 245 7.95 -6.02 10.16
C ILE A 245 8.25 -4.94 9.12
N SER A 246 7.27 -4.12 8.89
CA SER A 246 7.26 -3.01 7.96
C SER A 246 6.53 -1.81 8.57
N PRO A 247 6.62 -0.60 8.00
CA PRO A 247 5.80 0.53 8.42
C PRO A 247 4.29 0.21 8.44
N HIS A 248 3.84 -0.63 7.53
CA HIS A 248 2.44 -1.04 7.48
C HIS A 248 2.06 -1.96 8.66
N THR A 249 2.97 -2.79 9.12
CA THR A 249 2.78 -3.64 10.31
C THR A 249 2.55 -2.79 11.57
N LEU A 250 3.25 -1.66 11.72
CA LEU A 250 3.06 -0.75 12.86
C LEU A 250 1.66 -0.10 12.83
N ARG A 251 1.22 0.31 11.65
CA ARG A 251 -0.14 0.82 11.49
C ARG A 251 -1.21 -0.26 11.78
N HIS A 252 -0.97 -1.51 11.39
CA HIS A 252 -1.83 -2.63 11.78
C HIS A 252 -1.88 -2.78 13.30
N ALA A 253 -0.72 -2.72 13.96
CA ALA A 253 -0.64 -2.79 15.42
C ALA A 253 -1.41 -1.67 16.10
N PHE A 254 -1.37 -0.42 15.58
CA PHE A 254 -2.21 0.68 16.04
C PHE A 254 -3.70 0.36 15.97
N ILE A 255 -4.18 -0.10 14.82
CA ILE A 255 -5.60 -0.42 14.62
C ILE A 255 -6.02 -1.53 15.59
N THR A 256 -5.20 -2.58 15.70
CA THR A 256 -5.43 -3.69 16.61
C THR A 256 -5.46 -3.21 18.07
N ALA A 257 -4.48 -2.43 18.49
CA ALA A 257 -4.40 -1.90 19.84
C ALA A 257 -5.59 -0.97 20.17
N ALA A 258 -6.02 -0.12 19.24
CA ALA A 258 -7.17 0.76 19.42
C ALA A 258 -8.47 -0.03 19.65
N LEU A 259 -8.71 -1.03 18.80
CA LEU A 259 -9.84 -1.93 18.98
C LEU A 259 -9.71 -2.73 20.31
N ASP A 260 -8.50 -3.18 20.72
CA ASP A 260 -8.24 -3.87 21.98
C ASP A 260 -8.50 -2.97 23.20
N ALA A 261 -8.22 -1.70 23.06
CA ALA A 261 -8.53 -0.71 24.08
C ALA A 261 -10.02 -0.37 24.17
N GLY A 262 -10.86 -0.93 23.28
CA GLY A 262 -12.32 -0.71 23.28
C GLY A 262 -12.75 0.55 22.50
N VAL A 263 -11.88 1.14 21.69
CA VAL A 263 -12.26 2.27 20.82
C VAL A 263 -13.29 1.79 19.82
N PRO A 264 -14.42 2.51 19.64
CA PRO A 264 -15.45 2.12 18.68
C PRO A 264 -14.88 1.95 17.26
N LEU A 265 -15.38 0.95 16.54
CA LEU A 265 -14.90 0.61 15.18
C LEU A 265 -14.92 1.82 14.23
N ARG A 266 -15.95 2.66 14.34
CA ARG A 266 -16.10 3.88 13.53
C ARG A 266 -14.96 4.87 13.79
N ASP A 267 -14.63 5.08 15.06
CA ASP A 267 -13.56 6.04 15.46
C ASP A 267 -12.19 5.52 15.03
N VAL A 268 -11.97 4.20 15.14
CA VAL A 268 -10.76 3.55 14.61
C VAL A 268 -10.69 3.67 13.09
N GLN A 269 -11.81 3.51 12.38
CA GLN A 269 -11.88 3.70 10.93
C GLN A 269 -11.52 5.13 10.52
N GLU A 270 -12.04 6.11 11.25
CA GLU A 270 -11.75 7.53 11.01
C GLU A 270 -10.28 7.85 11.30
N ALA A 271 -9.76 7.45 12.46
CA ALA A 271 -8.36 7.63 12.84
C ALA A 271 -7.42 6.99 11.81
N ALA A 272 -7.72 5.75 11.39
CA ALA A 272 -6.98 5.07 10.34
C ALA A 272 -7.27 5.60 8.93
N SER A 273 -8.26 6.48 8.72
CA SER A 273 -8.66 6.96 7.39
C SER A 273 -8.86 5.84 6.37
N HIS A 274 -9.65 4.84 6.75
CA HIS A 274 -10.07 3.79 5.83
C HIS A 274 -11.35 4.24 5.11
N ALA A 275 -11.27 4.41 3.79
CA ALA A 275 -12.42 4.77 2.97
C ALA A 275 -13.50 3.66 2.99
N ASP A 276 -13.07 2.40 3.04
CA ASP A 276 -13.95 1.23 3.13
C ASP A 276 -13.93 0.68 4.56
N PRO A 277 -15.08 0.67 5.27
CA PRO A 277 -15.24 0.09 6.61
C PRO A 277 -14.77 -1.36 6.70
N ARG A 278 -14.93 -2.12 5.62
CA ARG A 278 -14.50 -3.52 5.55
C ARG A 278 -13.02 -3.69 5.83
N THR A 279 -12.21 -2.66 5.52
CA THR A 279 -10.77 -2.67 5.83
C THR A 279 -10.52 -2.69 7.33
N THR A 280 -11.28 -1.94 8.14
CA THR A 280 -11.17 -1.94 9.61
C THR A 280 -11.81 -3.22 10.19
N MET A 281 -12.95 -3.66 9.65
CA MET A 281 -13.64 -4.88 10.10
C MET A 281 -12.79 -6.15 9.98
N ARG A 282 -11.78 -6.19 9.09
CA ARG A 282 -10.83 -7.31 8.99
C ARG A 282 -10.04 -7.53 10.28
N TYR A 283 -9.78 -6.47 11.01
CA TYR A 283 -9.06 -6.54 12.29
C TYR A 283 -9.97 -6.97 13.44
N ASP A 284 -11.26 -6.66 13.34
CA ASP A 284 -12.25 -7.00 14.34
C ASP A 284 -12.66 -8.48 14.26
N ARG A 285 -12.81 -9.02 13.02
CA ARG A 285 -13.17 -10.43 12.79
C ARG A 285 -12.14 -11.46 13.27
N ALA A 286 -10.87 -11.07 13.36
CA ALA A 286 -9.82 -11.92 13.94
C ALA A 286 -9.95 -12.11 15.46
N ARG A 287 -10.99 -11.52 16.08
CA ARG A 287 -11.18 -11.44 17.54
C ARG A 287 -12.44 -12.16 17.97
N VAL A 288 -12.33 -13.44 18.12
CA VAL A 288 -13.28 -14.20 18.92
C VAL A 288 -12.75 -14.22 20.35
N SER A 289 -13.01 -13.17 21.12
CA SER A 289 -12.71 -13.15 22.56
C SER A 289 -14.01 -13.31 23.33
N LEU A 290 -14.17 -14.41 24.05
CA LEU A 290 -15.29 -14.60 24.96
C LEU A 290 -15.31 -13.56 26.07
N ASP A 291 -14.15 -13.07 26.52
CA ASP A 291 -14.00 -12.06 27.58
C ASP A 291 -14.62 -10.70 27.23
N ARG A 292 -14.81 -10.43 25.93
CA ARG A 292 -15.39 -9.18 25.41
C ARG A 292 -16.74 -9.38 24.75
N HIS A 293 -17.40 -10.49 25.02
CA HIS A 293 -18.70 -10.74 24.44
C HIS A 293 -19.71 -9.69 24.91
N ALA A 294 -20.52 -9.17 23.98
CA ALA A 294 -21.51 -8.11 24.26
C ALA A 294 -22.40 -8.44 25.44
N THR A 295 -22.65 -9.73 25.72
CA THR A 295 -23.44 -10.20 26.87
C THR A 295 -22.93 -9.63 28.20
N TYR A 296 -21.61 -9.58 28.43
CA TYR A 296 -21.05 -9.07 29.69
C TYR A 296 -21.20 -7.55 29.81
N ILE A 297 -21.04 -6.83 28.70
CA ILE A 297 -21.22 -5.38 28.66
C ILE A 297 -22.69 -5.02 28.92
N VAL A 298 -23.60 -5.71 28.26
CA VAL A 298 -25.06 -5.51 28.44
C VAL A 298 -25.49 -5.87 29.87
N ALA A 299 -24.98 -6.99 30.41
CA ALA A 299 -25.29 -7.38 31.79
C ALA A 299 -24.81 -6.32 32.81
N ALA A 300 -23.59 -5.82 32.65
CA ALA A 300 -23.06 -4.75 33.51
C ALA A 300 -23.85 -3.43 33.36
N TYR A 301 -24.23 -3.06 32.16
CA TYR A 301 -25.03 -1.85 31.90
C TYR A 301 -26.43 -1.96 32.55
N LEU A 302 -27.10 -3.09 32.38
CA LEU A 302 -28.43 -3.32 32.94
C LEU A 302 -28.37 -3.41 34.48
N ALA A 303 -27.34 -4.00 35.08
CA ALA A 303 -27.14 -4.05 36.51
C ALA A 303 -26.95 -2.66 37.12
N GLY A 304 -26.36 -1.71 36.35
CA GLY A 304 -26.24 -0.31 36.78
C GLY A 304 -27.56 0.48 36.80
N ALA A 305 -28.55 0.05 36.02
CA ALA A 305 -29.88 0.69 35.97
C ALA A 305 -30.86 0.20 37.06
N ALA A 306 -30.48 -0.86 37.76
CA ALA A 306 -31.31 -1.44 38.84
C ALA A 306 -31.03 -0.87 40.24
N ARG A 307 -30.35 0.32 40.30
CA ARG A 307 -30.08 1.04 41.55
C ARG A 307 -30.96 2.26 41.73
#